data_c3c6b06598b4c707a166fae9ed31d082
#
_entry.id   c3c6b06598b4c707a166fae9ed31d082
#
_cell.length_a   1.000
_cell.length_b   1.000
_cell.length_c   1.000
_cell.angle_alpha   90.00
_cell.angle_beta   90.00
_cell.angle_gamma   90.00
#
_symmetry.space_group_name_H-M   'P 1'
#
loop_
_entity.id
_entity.type
_entity.pdbx_description
1 polymer ?
#
loop_
_entity_poly.entity_id
_entity_poly.type
_entity_poly.pdbx_seq_one_letter_code
_entity_poly.pdbx_strand_id
1 'polypeptide(L)'
;LQLRHLNAVISLSPMTKRSLRAELQGVTKSNNFTGPNVGLTVLNRNLFKGGETFSASGKIGYEKQFGNKTSGSSSLQMGLNASLLFPRLVFPGNLYKYFRYSIPKTKISVGADYYKRSKLYSLNSYSASFGYIWNANSYVTHQLNPIDLNYVQLGKRSQLFDSILDGNPFLKRSFEQQFIAGLTYTFIYNELND
;
A
#
# COMPACT_ATOMS: atom_id res chain seq x y z
N LEU A 1 21.10 55.67 3.85
CA LEU A 1 20.53 54.28 3.77
C LEU A 1 21.69 53.32 3.90
N GLN A 2 21.86 52.69 5.09
CA GLN A 2 22.82 51.60 5.27
C GLN A 2 22.19 50.35 4.70
N LEU A 3 22.77 49.83 3.63
CA LEU A 3 22.41 48.51 3.08
C LEU A 3 22.90 47.45 4.09
N ARG A 4 21.95 46.79 4.77
CA ARG A 4 22.25 45.60 5.58
C ARG A 4 22.38 44.42 4.64
N HIS A 5 23.57 43.85 4.54
CA HIS A 5 23.80 42.59 3.80
C HIS A 5 23.40 41.42 4.70
N LEU A 6 22.55 40.53 4.20
CA LEU A 6 22.21 39.26 4.82
C LEU A 6 23.07 38.17 4.19
N ASN A 7 23.92 37.52 4.96
CA ASN A 7 24.66 36.33 4.51
C ASN A 7 23.90 35.09 4.94
N ALA A 8 23.47 34.31 3.96
CA ALA A 8 22.84 33.02 4.20
C ALA A 8 23.77 31.88 3.77
N VAL A 9 24.00 30.92 4.64
CA VAL A 9 24.75 29.69 4.36
C VAL A 9 23.76 28.55 4.32
N ILE A 10 23.63 27.91 3.15
CA ILE A 10 22.72 26.78 2.94
C ILE A 10 23.57 25.51 2.84
N SER A 11 23.48 24.65 3.86
CA SER A 11 24.13 23.35 3.86
C SER A 11 23.17 22.28 3.33
N LEU A 12 23.55 21.59 2.25
CA LEU A 12 22.76 20.52 1.63
C LEU A 12 23.45 19.18 1.88
N SER A 13 22.72 18.24 2.50
CA SER A 13 23.16 16.86 2.61
C SER A 13 22.46 16.00 1.55
N PRO A 14 23.22 15.33 0.64
CA PRO A 14 22.61 14.50 -0.37
C PRO A 14 21.94 13.27 0.26
N MET A 15 20.66 13.04 -0.07
CA MET A 15 19.96 11.80 0.30
C MET A 15 20.42 10.64 -0.58
N THR A 16 20.50 9.44 0.01
CA THR A 16 20.80 8.22 -0.76
C THR A 16 19.74 8.00 -1.85
N LYS A 17 20.20 7.86 -3.09
CA LYS A 17 19.32 7.71 -4.26
C LYS A 17 18.52 6.38 -4.20
N ARG A 18 19.16 5.33 -3.70
CA ARG A 18 18.56 3.99 -3.61
C ARG A 18 18.64 3.47 -2.19
N SER A 19 17.60 2.80 -1.74
CA SER A 19 17.61 2.05 -0.50
C SER A 19 16.93 0.71 -0.68
N LEU A 20 17.45 -0.28 0.02
CA LEU A 20 16.91 -1.62 0.12
C LEU A 20 16.62 -1.89 1.60
N ARG A 21 15.43 -2.40 1.87
CA ARG A 21 15.00 -2.81 3.21
C ARG A 21 14.53 -4.24 3.14
N ALA A 22 15.09 -5.09 3.97
CA ALA A 22 14.66 -6.47 4.17
C ALA A 22 14.12 -6.61 5.59
N GLU A 23 13.00 -7.30 5.74
CA GLU A 23 12.32 -7.53 7.02
C GLU A 23 12.04 -9.01 7.17
N LEU A 24 12.31 -9.55 8.36
CA LEU A 24 11.95 -10.91 8.76
C LEU A 24 11.10 -10.81 10.04
N GLN A 25 9.92 -11.39 10.01
CA GLN A 25 8.98 -11.37 11.13
C GLN A 25 8.49 -12.79 11.43
N GLY A 26 8.38 -13.13 12.72
CA GLY A 26 7.59 -14.26 13.20
C GLY A 26 6.19 -13.81 13.54
N VAL A 27 5.18 -14.48 12.99
CA VAL A 27 3.76 -14.15 13.21
C VAL A 27 3.10 -15.29 13.94
N THR A 28 2.35 -14.97 15.00
CA THR A 28 1.47 -15.92 15.71
C THR A 28 0.08 -15.30 15.84
N LYS A 29 -0.94 -16.07 15.48
CA LYS A 29 -2.35 -15.62 15.49
C LYS A 29 -3.16 -16.40 16.52
N SER A 30 -4.23 -15.80 17.03
CA SER A 30 -5.14 -16.41 18.01
C SER A 30 -5.82 -17.70 17.54
N ASN A 31 -5.88 -17.94 16.23
CA ASN A 31 -6.40 -19.16 15.61
C ASN A 31 -5.31 -20.23 15.39
N ASN A 32 -4.20 -20.14 16.15
CA ASN A 32 -3.06 -21.07 16.16
C ASN A 32 -2.28 -21.16 14.84
N PHE A 33 -2.38 -20.18 13.95
CA PHE A 33 -1.48 -20.06 12.83
C PHE A 33 -0.20 -19.36 13.25
N THR A 34 0.92 -19.98 12.96
CA THR A 34 2.27 -19.45 13.27
C THR A 34 3.19 -19.68 12.10
N GLY A 35 4.04 -18.72 11.80
CA GLY A 35 5.03 -18.87 10.75
C GLY A 35 5.82 -17.60 10.44
N PRO A 36 6.81 -17.72 9.54
CA PRO A 36 7.63 -16.59 9.11
C PRO A 36 6.92 -15.75 8.07
N ASN A 37 7.24 -14.44 8.08
CA ASN A 37 6.89 -13.48 7.06
C ASN A 37 8.17 -12.72 6.65
N VAL A 38 8.44 -12.67 5.36
CA VAL A 38 9.60 -11.98 4.78
C VAL A 38 9.12 -10.87 3.89
N GLY A 39 9.65 -9.68 4.08
CA GLY A 39 9.39 -8.50 3.28
C GLY A 39 10.66 -7.93 2.67
N LEU A 40 10.57 -7.47 1.44
CA LEU A 40 11.63 -6.77 0.73
C LEU A 40 11.07 -5.51 0.12
N THR A 41 11.69 -4.35 0.40
CA THR A 41 11.29 -3.06 -0.16
C THR A 41 12.49 -2.40 -0.82
N VAL A 42 12.29 -2.00 -2.06
CA VAL A 42 13.26 -1.22 -2.85
C VAL A 42 12.69 0.17 -3.04
N LEU A 43 13.51 1.17 -2.78
CA LEU A 43 13.17 2.57 -3.00
C LEU A 43 14.21 3.19 -3.93
N ASN A 44 13.75 3.93 -4.93
CA ASN A 44 14.60 4.72 -5.82
C ASN A 44 14.06 6.16 -5.86
N ARG A 45 14.85 7.10 -5.38
CA ARG A 45 14.56 8.54 -5.43
C ARG A 45 15.15 9.11 -6.71
N ASN A 46 14.42 10.02 -7.34
CA ASN A 46 14.84 10.68 -8.58
C ASN A 46 14.96 9.70 -9.76
N LEU A 47 13.93 8.86 -9.95
CA LEU A 47 13.91 7.80 -10.97
C LEU A 47 14.08 8.36 -12.39
N PHE A 48 13.33 9.40 -12.74
CA PHE A 48 13.33 10.06 -14.05
C PHE A 48 14.07 11.42 -14.05
N LYS A 49 14.93 11.69 -13.05
CA LYS A 49 15.66 12.93 -12.86
C LYS A 49 14.79 14.17 -12.54
N GLY A 50 13.51 13.98 -12.20
CA GLY A 50 12.57 15.02 -11.80
C GLY A 50 12.18 14.98 -10.32
N GLY A 51 12.94 14.23 -9.49
CA GLY A 51 12.66 14.07 -8.06
C GLY A 51 11.58 13.03 -7.74
N GLU A 52 11.16 12.24 -8.71
CA GLU A 52 10.17 11.19 -8.52
C GLU A 52 10.70 10.09 -7.59
N THR A 53 9.84 9.58 -6.74
CA THR A 53 10.18 8.47 -5.84
C THR A 53 9.41 7.22 -6.25
N PHE A 54 10.14 6.21 -6.67
CA PHE A 54 9.61 4.87 -6.95
C PHE A 54 9.85 3.97 -5.74
N SER A 55 8.83 3.24 -5.32
CA SER A 55 8.91 2.22 -4.29
C SER A 55 8.28 0.94 -4.80
N ALA A 56 8.99 -0.16 -4.66
CA ALA A 56 8.45 -1.50 -4.92
C ALA A 56 8.68 -2.37 -3.70
N SER A 57 7.66 -3.10 -3.28
CA SER A 57 7.74 -4.02 -2.15
C SER A 57 7.14 -5.37 -2.48
N GLY A 58 7.81 -6.42 -2.04
CA GLY A 58 7.34 -7.78 -2.08
C GLY A 58 7.27 -8.36 -0.67
N LYS A 59 6.25 -9.15 -0.40
CA LYS A 59 6.10 -9.89 0.86
C LYS A 59 5.72 -11.33 0.58
N ILE A 60 6.26 -12.25 1.39
CA ILE A 60 5.90 -13.67 1.37
C ILE A 60 5.74 -14.12 2.82
N GLY A 61 4.58 -14.63 3.16
CA GLY A 61 4.28 -15.19 4.47
C GLY A 61 3.82 -16.64 4.33
N TYR A 62 4.35 -17.51 5.16
CA TYR A 62 3.91 -18.89 5.27
C TYR A 62 3.58 -19.20 6.73
N GLU A 63 2.37 -19.62 6.98
CA GLU A 63 1.90 -19.96 8.32
C GLU A 63 1.33 -21.37 8.33
N LYS A 64 1.57 -22.08 9.42
CA LYS A 64 1.02 -23.43 9.67
C LYS A 64 0.20 -23.40 10.93
N GLN A 65 -0.93 -24.07 10.90
CA GLN A 65 -1.81 -24.21 12.06
C GLN A 65 -1.32 -25.34 12.95
N PHE A 66 -1.11 -25.05 14.22
CA PHE A 66 -0.75 -26.02 15.27
C PHE A 66 -1.93 -26.19 16.22
N GLY A 67 -2.33 -27.40 16.55
CA GLY A 67 -3.40 -27.71 17.51
C GLY A 67 -3.98 -29.10 17.34
N ASN A 68 -4.58 -29.65 18.41
CA ASN A 68 -4.97 -31.06 18.50
C ASN A 68 -6.12 -31.52 17.61
N LYS A 69 -6.92 -30.62 17.03
CA LYS A 69 -8.13 -31.01 16.24
C LYS A 69 -8.07 -30.59 14.75
N THR A 70 -7.15 -29.72 14.35
CA THR A 70 -7.07 -29.15 12.98
C THR A 70 -5.63 -29.10 12.46
N SER A 71 -4.74 -29.95 12.96
CA SER A 71 -3.35 -29.96 12.52
C SER A 71 -3.25 -30.31 11.03
N GLY A 72 -2.53 -29.46 10.28
CA GLY A 72 -2.23 -29.68 8.86
C GLY A 72 -2.81 -28.64 7.91
N SER A 73 -3.53 -27.62 8.38
CA SER A 73 -3.88 -26.46 7.55
C SER A 73 -2.69 -25.49 7.50
N SER A 74 -2.38 -24.98 6.31
CA SER A 74 -1.36 -23.94 6.12
C SER A 74 -1.94 -22.81 5.29
N SER A 75 -1.38 -21.61 5.44
CA SER A 75 -1.66 -20.47 4.59
C SER A 75 -0.37 -19.96 3.95
N LEU A 76 -0.47 -19.57 2.69
CA LEU A 76 0.57 -18.90 1.94
C LEU A 76 0.02 -17.54 1.53
N GLN A 77 0.73 -16.49 1.85
CA GLN A 77 0.44 -15.13 1.41
C GLN A 77 1.61 -14.59 0.62
N MET A 78 1.34 -14.05 -0.55
CA MET A 78 2.32 -13.35 -1.37
C MET A 78 1.73 -12.01 -1.79
N GLY A 79 2.53 -10.96 -1.74
CA GLY A 79 2.08 -9.62 -2.13
C GLY A 79 3.18 -8.89 -2.86
N LEU A 80 2.81 -8.19 -3.91
CA LEU A 80 3.65 -7.28 -4.66
C LEU A 80 2.96 -5.93 -4.74
N ASN A 81 3.65 -4.87 -4.38
CA ASN A 81 3.14 -3.52 -4.46
C ASN A 81 4.20 -2.62 -5.10
N ALA A 82 3.77 -1.75 -6.00
CA ALA A 82 4.62 -0.72 -6.57
C ALA A 82 3.91 0.62 -6.50
N SER A 83 4.67 1.68 -6.19
CA SER A 83 4.14 3.04 -6.17
C SER A 83 5.13 4.03 -6.75
N LEU A 84 4.59 5.03 -7.41
CA LEU A 84 5.35 6.13 -7.99
C LEU A 84 4.77 7.45 -7.47
N LEU A 85 5.61 8.23 -6.81
CA LEU A 85 5.28 9.54 -6.28
C LEU A 85 5.97 10.63 -7.08
N PHE A 86 5.20 11.48 -7.73
CA PHE A 86 5.67 12.67 -8.41
C PHE A 86 5.65 13.86 -7.46
N PRO A 87 6.75 14.63 -7.32
CA PRO A 87 6.79 15.83 -6.48
C PRO A 87 6.09 17.03 -7.14
N ARG A 88 5.11 16.77 -7.98
CA ARG A 88 4.34 17.76 -8.74
C ARG A 88 2.93 17.28 -8.99
N LEU A 89 2.05 18.22 -9.28
CA LEU A 89 0.69 17.91 -9.72
C LEU A 89 0.73 17.44 -11.19
N VAL A 90 0.38 16.19 -11.42
CA VAL A 90 0.16 15.65 -12.77
C VAL A 90 -1.34 15.74 -13.07
N PHE A 91 -1.75 16.86 -13.64
CA PHE A 91 -3.15 17.16 -13.96
C PHE A 91 -3.23 17.96 -15.25
N PRO A 92 -4.22 17.71 -16.14
CA PRO A 92 -4.46 18.53 -17.33
C PRO A 92 -5.06 19.89 -16.92
N GLY A 93 -4.20 20.85 -16.59
CA GLY A 93 -4.59 22.19 -16.20
C GLY A 93 -3.65 22.84 -15.19
N ASN A 94 -3.68 24.16 -15.07
CA ASN A 94 -2.81 24.90 -14.16
C ASN A 94 -3.57 25.19 -12.83
N LEU A 95 -3.55 24.22 -11.92
CA LEU A 95 -4.16 24.34 -10.59
C LEU A 95 -3.18 24.80 -9.51
N TYR A 96 -1.92 25.03 -9.81
CA TYR A 96 -0.88 25.40 -8.82
C TYR A 96 -1.23 26.67 -8.02
N LYS A 97 -1.95 27.62 -8.62
CA LYS A 97 -2.37 28.86 -7.97
C LYS A 97 -3.32 28.68 -6.78
N TYR A 98 -3.98 27.53 -6.68
CA TYR A 98 -4.87 27.19 -5.56
C TYR A 98 -4.12 26.61 -4.35
N PHE A 99 -2.86 26.18 -4.53
CA PHE A 99 -2.06 25.57 -3.49
C PHE A 99 -0.97 26.54 -3.01
N ARG A 100 -1.30 27.31 -1.98
CA ARG A 100 -0.40 28.38 -1.47
C ARG A 100 0.70 27.87 -0.54
N TYR A 101 0.43 26.81 0.23
CA TYR A 101 1.32 26.32 1.27
C TYR A 101 2.31 25.26 0.75
N SER A 102 1.87 24.34 -0.05
CA SER A 102 2.73 23.27 -0.60
C SER A 102 2.32 22.89 -2.00
N ILE A 103 3.30 22.47 -2.78
CA ILE A 103 3.06 21.90 -4.12
C ILE A 103 2.44 20.51 -3.94
N PRO A 104 1.25 20.24 -4.53
CA PRO A 104 0.63 18.93 -4.48
C PRO A 104 1.52 17.88 -5.13
N LYS A 105 1.55 16.70 -4.53
CA LYS A 105 2.22 15.51 -5.07
C LYS A 105 1.19 14.60 -5.71
N THR A 106 1.57 13.92 -6.79
CA THR A 106 0.73 12.90 -7.42
C THR A 106 1.28 11.53 -7.10
N LYS A 107 0.43 10.62 -6.64
CA LYS A 107 0.78 9.24 -6.32
C LYS A 107 0.01 8.27 -7.20
N ILE A 108 0.72 7.33 -7.80
CA ILE A 108 0.17 6.19 -8.52
C ILE A 108 0.61 4.94 -7.77
N SER A 109 -0.29 4.01 -7.50
CA SER A 109 0.05 2.75 -6.85
C SER A 109 -0.67 1.60 -7.53
N VAL A 110 0.01 0.46 -7.61
CA VAL A 110 -0.55 -0.81 -8.07
C VAL A 110 -0.13 -1.91 -7.12
N GLY A 111 -1.01 -2.88 -6.92
CA GLY A 111 -0.76 -4.01 -6.04
C GLY A 111 -1.36 -5.29 -6.59
N ALA A 112 -0.73 -6.41 -6.25
CA ALA A 112 -1.23 -7.74 -6.50
C ALA A 112 -0.95 -8.61 -5.28
N ASP A 113 -1.98 -9.20 -4.70
CA ASP A 113 -1.87 -10.09 -3.57
C ASP A 113 -2.45 -11.46 -3.92
N TYR A 114 -1.74 -12.50 -3.54
CA TYR A 114 -2.16 -13.89 -3.61
C TYR A 114 -2.24 -14.46 -2.21
N TYR A 115 -3.39 -15.02 -1.86
CA TYR A 115 -3.61 -15.73 -0.62
C TYR A 115 -4.10 -17.13 -0.91
N LYS A 116 -3.46 -18.14 -0.32
CA LYS A 116 -3.88 -19.53 -0.43
C LYS A 116 -4.03 -20.13 0.96
N ARG A 117 -5.18 -20.69 1.24
CA ARG A 117 -5.43 -21.53 2.41
C ARG A 117 -5.47 -22.99 1.95
N SER A 118 -4.51 -23.77 2.45
CA SER A 118 -4.37 -25.18 2.08
C SER A 118 -5.67 -25.94 2.35
N LYS A 119 -6.04 -26.82 1.40
CA LYS A 119 -7.25 -27.64 1.44
C LYS A 119 -8.57 -26.88 1.36
N LEU A 120 -8.58 -25.57 1.18
CA LEU A 120 -9.78 -24.77 1.11
C LEU A 120 -9.85 -23.96 -0.19
N TYR A 121 -9.15 -22.83 -0.26
CA TYR A 121 -9.28 -21.91 -1.39
C TYR A 121 -8.03 -21.09 -1.64
N SER A 122 -8.01 -20.39 -2.75
CA SER A 122 -7.08 -19.28 -3.02
C SER A 122 -7.84 -18.03 -3.42
N LEU A 123 -7.25 -16.85 -3.11
CA LEU A 123 -7.75 -15.54 -3.50
C LEU A 123 -6.65 -14.79 -4.23
N ASN A 124 -7.04 -14.13 -5.32
CA ASN A 124 -6.23 -13.15 -6.02
C ASN A 124 -6.85 -11.78 -5.81
N SER A 125 -6.06 -10.81 -5.40
CA SER A 125 -6.49 -9.42 -5.26
C SER A 125 -5.59 -8.53 -6.09
N TYR A 126 -6.19 -7.60 -6.79
CA TYR A 126 -5.48 -6.57 -7.57
C TYR A 126 -5.99 -5.22 -7.13
N SER A 127 -5.07 -4.28 -6.94
CA SER A 127 -5.41 -2.92 -6.58
C SER A 127 -4.70 -1.92 -7.49
N ALA A 128 -5.36 -0.83 -7.79
CA ALA A 128 -4.76 0.29 -8.50
C ALA A 128 -5.34 1.58 -7.94
N SER A 129 -4.50 2.56 -7.62
CA SER A 129 -4.93 3.85 -7.15
C SER A 129 -4.16 4.98 -7.80
N PHE A 130 -4.86 6.09 -8.02
CA PHE A 130 -4.30 7.34 -8.49
C PHE A 130 -4.82 8.46 -7.59
N GLY A 131 -3.92 9.31 -7.08
CA GLY A 131 -4.33 10.33 -6.15
C GLY A 131 -3.34 11.47 -5.98
N TYR A 132 -3.78 12.45 -5.18
CA TYR A 132 -3.07 13.68 -4.87
C TYR A 132 -2.88 13.82 -3.37
N ILE A 133 -1.72 14.32 -2.98
CA ILE A 133 -1.37 14.59 -1.58
C ILE A 133 -0.86 16.02 -1.50
N TRP A 134 -1.44 16.83 -0.60
CA TRP A 134 -0.97 18.19 -0.35
C TRP A 134 -1.12 18.58 1.11
N ASN A 135 -0.28 19.50 1.55
CA ASN A 135 -0.39 20.08 2.88
C ASN A 135 -1.12 21.43 2.78
N ALA A 136 -2.14 21.62 3.58
CA ALA A 136 -2.82 22.91 3.70
C ALA A 136 -2.07 23.87 4.63
N ASN A 137 -1.37 23.32 5.65
CA ASN A 137 -0.47 23.99 6.56
C ASN A 137 0.50 22.97 7.18
N SER A 138 1.25 23.34 8.23
CA SER A 138 2.20 22.45 8.93
C SER A 138 1.54 21.24 9.58
N TYR A 139 0.27 21.36 9.95
CA TYR A 139 -0.46 20.35 10.73
C TYR A 139 -1.43 19.52 9.91
N VAL A 140 -1.85 20.03 8.75
CA VAL A 140 -2.95 19.46 7.96
C VAL A 140 -2.44 18.93 6.63
N THR A 141 -2.65 17.64 6.41
CA THR A 141 -2.39 16.95 5.14
C THR A 141 -3.71 16.40 4.58
N HIS A 142 -3.93 16.65 3.33
CA HIS A 142 -5.04 16.08 2.56
C HIS A 142 -4.50 15.04 1.58
N GLN A 143 -5.22 13.94 1.45
CA GLN A 143 -5.01 12.95 0.40
C GLN A 143 -6.34 12.68 -0.29
N LEU A 144 -6.40 12.86 -1.58
CA LEU A 144 -7.55 12.57 -2.43
C LEU A 144 -7.15 11.54 -3.48
N ASN A 145 -7.77 10.38 -3.46
CA ASN A 145 -7.64 9.36 -4.50
C ASN A 145 -8.94 9.33 -5.31
N PRO A 146 -9.04 10.07 -6.42
CA PRO A 146 -10.23 10.05 -7.27
C PRO A 146 -10.45 8.70 -7.97
N ILE A 147 -9.40 7.90 -8.10
CA ILE A 147 -9.46 6.55 -8.64
C ILE A 147 -8.86 5.61 -7.61
N ASP A 148 -9.69 4.72 -7.08
CA ASP A 148 -9.29 3.64 -6.18
C ASP A 148 -10.04 2.38 -6.63
N LEU A 149 -9.30 1.44 -7.20
CA LEU A 149 -9.82 0.22 -7.80
C LEU A 149 -9.32 -0.98 -7.03
N ASN A 150 -10.24 -1.85 -6.63
CA ASN A 150 -9.93 -3.11 -5.97
C ASN A 150 -10.70 -4.23 -6.65
N TYR A 151 -10.00 -5.25 -7.10
CA TYR A 151 -10.57 -6.43 -7.73
C TYR A 151 -10.14 -7.66 -6.97
N VAL A 152 -11.10 -8.43 -6.48
CA VAL A 152 -10.88 -9.67 -5.75
C VAL A 152 -11.54 -10.81 -6.48
N GLN A 153 -10.77 -11.86 -6.74
CA GLN A 153 -11.23 -13.06 -7.42
C GLN A 153 -10.91 -14.30 -6.60
N LEU A 154 -11.90 -15.14 -6.41
CA LEU A 154 -11.72 -16.48 -5.87
C LEU A 154 -11.06 -17.36 -6.94
N GLY A 155 -9.91 -17.93 -6.59
CA GLY A 155 -9.16 -18.83 -7.47
C GLY A 155 -9.58 -20.29 -7.30
N LYS A 156 -8.58 -21.18 -7.13
CA LYS A 156 -8.85 -22.61 -6.95
C LYS A 156 -9.60 -22.89 -5.65
N ARG A 157 -10.62 -23.73 -5.71
CA ARG A 157 -11.43 -24.21 -4.59
C ARG A 157 -11.30 -25.71 -4.45
N SER A 158 -11.46 -26.22 -3.23
CA SER A 158 -11.58 -27.65 -2.97
C SER A 158 -13.06 -28.06 -2.90
N GLN A 159 -13.36 -29.32 -3.17
CA GLN A 159 -14.73 -29.86 -3.00
C GLN A 159 -15.25 -29.67 -1.57
N LEU A 160 -14.37 -29.81 -0.59
CA LEU A 160 -14.71 -29.55 0.81
C LEU A 160 -15.18 -28.10 1.03
N PHE A 161 -14.48 -27.14 0.41
CA PHE A 161 -14.84 -25.73 0.52
C PHE A 161 -16.17 -25.43 -0.22
N ASP A 162 -16.39 -26.03 -1.37
CA ASP A 162 -17.65 -25.90 -2.11
C ASP A 162 -18.83 -26.42 -1.26
N SER A 163 -18.71 -27.56 -0.59
CA SER A 163 -19.73 -28.08 0.33
C SER A 163 -20.02 -27.14 1.50
N ILE A 164 -18.99 -26.47 2.04
CA ILE A 164 -19.15 -25.46 3.09
C ILE A 164 -19.92 -24.24 2.57
N LEU A 165 -19.61 -23.77 1.35
CA LEU A 165 -20.30 -22.65 0.74
C LEU A 165 -21.77 -22.95 0.44
N ASP A 166 -22.06 -24.13 -0.05
CA ASP A 166 -23.45 -24.55 -0.36
C ASP A 166 -24.32 -24.68 0.89
N GLY A 167 -23.70 -25.03 2.02
CA GLY A 167 -24.38 -25.03 3.33
C GLY A 167 -24.57 -23.64 3.96
N ASN A 168 -23.94 -22.59 3.42
CA ASN A 168 -24.02 -21.25 4.00
C ASN A 168 -24.08 -20.16 2.91
N PRO A 169 -25.28 -19.69 2.52
CA PRO A 169 -25.46 -18.69 1.46
C PRO A 169 -24.79 -17.35 1.75
N PHE A 170 -24.67 -16.92 3.02
CA PHE A 170 -23.97 -15.69 3.37
C PHE A 170 -22.47 -15.81 3.11
N LEU A 171 -21.89 -16.95 3.49
CA LEU A 171 -20.49 -17.22 3.25
C LEU A 171 -20.21 -17.28 1.74
N LYS A 172 -21.09 -17.90 0.95
CA LYS A 172 -20.98 -17.98 -0.51
C LYS A 172 -20.88 -16.60 -1.14
N ARG A 173 -21.77 -15.67 -0.76
CA ARG A 173 -21.75 -14.27 -1.23
C ARG A 173 -20.45 -13.52 -0.85
N SER A 174 -19.88 -13.82 0.31
CA SER A 174 -18.62 -13.19 0.77
C SER A 174 -17.41 -13.60 -0.06
N PHE A 175 -17.50 -14.70 -0.80
CA PHE A 175 -16.45 -15.22 -1.69
C PHE A 175 -16.76 -15.01 -3.18
N GLU A 176 -17.83 -14.33 -3.51
CA GLU A 176 -18.08 -13.93 -4.91
C GLU A 176 -17.02 -12.94 -5.39
N GLN A 177 -16.79 -12.96 -6.69
CA GLN A 177 -15.89 -12.01 -7.33
C GLN A 177 -16.38 -10.59 -7.08
N GLN A 178 -15.49 -9.72 -6.63
CA GLN A 178 -15.83 -8.34 -6.29
C GLN A 178 -14.94 -7.37 -7.07
N PHE A 179 -15.59 -6.40 -7.70
CA PHE A 179 -14.91 -5.24 -8.25
C PHE A 179 -15.44 -4.01 -7.53
N ILE A 180 -14.55 -3.29 -6.85
CA ILE A 180 -14.86 -2.09 -6.09
C ILE A 180 -14.10 -0.94 -6.74
N ALA A 181 -14.83 0.05 -7.22
CA ALA A 181 -14.28 1.30 -7.69
C ALA A 181 -14.83 2.44 -6.84
N GLY A 182 -13.97 3.31 -6.38
CA GLY A 182 -14.36 4.37 -5.45
C GLY A 182 -13.45 5.59 -5.51
N LEU A 183 -13.86 6.59 -4.73
CA LEU A 183 -13.09 7.76 -4.41
C LEU A 183 -12.80 7.73 -2.92
N THR A 184 -11.54 7.92 -2.54
CA THR A 184 -11.12 7.96 -1.14
C THR A 184 -10.54 9.33 -0.82
N TYR A 185 -11.05 9.95 0.25
CA TYR A 185 -10.49 11.18 0.78
C TYR A 185 -10.04 10.97 2.22
N THR A 186 -8.80 11.36 2.51
CA THR A 186 -8.21 11.26 3.85
C THR A 186 -7.77 12.64 4.32
N PHE A 187 -8.20 13.01 5.50
CA PHE A 187 -7.77 14.20 6.23
C PHE A 187 -6.90 13.77 7.40
N ILE A 188 -5.68 14.32 7.48
CA ILE A 188 -4.73 14.03 8.56
C ILE A 188 -4.41 15.35 9.27
N TYR A 189 -4.69 15.38 10.57
CA TYR A 189 -4.27 16.45 11.45
C TYR A 189 -3.19 15.91 12.39
N ASN A 190 -2.03 16.58 12.43
CA ASN A 190 -0.88 16.18 13.24
C ASN A 190 -0.25 17.39 13.92
N GLU A 191 -0.32 17.44 15.23
CA GLU A 191 0.26 18.49 16.09
C GLU A 191 1.67 18.16 16.61
N LEU A 192 2.20 16.96 16.30
CA LEU A 192 3.48 16.47 16.84
C LEU A 192 4.73 17.07 16.17
N ASN A 193 4.59 18.11 15.36
CA ASN A 193 5.68 18.75 14.64
C ASN A 193 6.16 20.08 15.29
N ASP A 194 5.97 20.25 16.58
CA ASP A 194 6.58 21.34 17.35
C ASP A 194 7.93 20.95 17.94
#